data_096893f9cf6ce3ba54a64aad11cf21d6
#
_entry.id   096893f9cf6ce3ba54a64aad11cf21d6
#
_cell.length_a   1.000
_cell.length_b   1.000
_cell.length_c   1.000
_cell.angle_alpha   90.00
_cell.angle_beta   90.00
_cell.angle_gamma   90.00
#
_symmetry.space_group_name_H-M   'P 1'
#
loop_
_entity.id
_entity.type
_entity.pdbx_description
1 polymer ?
#
loop_
_entity_poly.entity_id
_entity_poly.type
_entity_poly.pdbx_seq_one_letter_code
_entity_poly.pdbx_strand_id
1 'polypeptide(L)'
;FFFFSDVQGDYDEEILKLGGEIYHMPSFRGYNYFDLFRKFQTFFESHPYKIVHGHIGSLSPAYLYCAKKNDAFAIVHSHATNSSILWERVVFWILSHRVTKIADFFFACSDKAGKDMFGKKIIKQENFKVLKNCIDAMEFQYSIERHEKLKKQFGLEGKLVFGHVGRFTEAKNHKFLLDVFESICMRCDNAMLILVGRGELENSIKKIVSNKKLGNKVQFLGVRDDVPNMMNLFDVFVFTSVFEGLGNVCIEAQAAGLPCFVSSAIQNEAIVSNHVWRFPLEWDNEKWAISILNHLKHFVRKDGTQDIINAGYDSSQMAHLLEEFYCSHV
;
A
#
# COMPACT_ATOMS: atom_id res chain seq x y z
N PHE A 1 7.76 -5.23 19.70
CA PHE A 1 6.53 -5.00 18.92
C PHE A 1 5.31 -5.35 19.78
N PHE A 2 4.21 -4.59 19.59
CA PHE A 2 3.03 -4.68 20.41
C PHE A 2 1.78 -4.78 19.54
N PHE A 3 1.15 -5.96 19.51
CA PHE A 3 0.02 -6.26 18.62
C PHE A 3 -1.29 -6.44 19.40
N PHE A 4 -2.38 -5.98 18.78
CA PHE A 4 -3.75 -6.15 19.28
C PHE A 4 -4.46 -7.33 18.60
N SER A 5 -3.80 -8.46 18.59
CA SER A 5 -4.29 -9.70 17.97
C SER A 5 -3.70 -10.89 18.70
N ASP A 6 -4.50 -11.94 18.86
CA ASP A 6 -4.04 -13.23 19.36
C ASP A 6 -3.57 -14.16 18.21
N VAL A 7 -3.61 -13.66 16.96
CA VAL A 7 -3.22 -14.41 15.77
C VAL A 7 -1.80 -14.05 15.40
N GLN A 8 -1.00 -15.07 15.08
CA GLN A 8 0.35 -14.90 14.56
C GLN A 8 0.32 -14.06 13.26
N GLY A 9 1.21 -13.05 13.19
CA GLY A 9 1.38 -12.21 12.02
C GLY A 9 2.35 -12.82 11.01
N ASP A 10 2.22 -12.40 9.75
CA ASP A 10 3.07 -12.88 8.65
C ASP A 10 4.57 -12.55 8.84
N TYR A 11 4.89 -11.54 9.66
CA TYR A 11 6.27 -11.07 9.92
C TYR A 11 6.80 -11.44 11.31
N ASP A 12 6.06 -12.21 12.11
CA ASP A 12 6.45 -12.51 13.50
C ASP A 12 7.79 -13.25 13.55
N GLU A 13 7.99 -14.23 12.68
CA GLU A 13 9.26 -14.99 12.63
C GLU A 13 10.44 -14.09 12.24
N GLU A 14 10.24 -13.16 11.33
CA GLU A 14 11.27 -12.22 10.90
C GLU A 14 11.64 -11.23 12.02
N ILE A 15 10.64 -10.70 12.74
CA ILE A 15 10.83 -9.82 13.89
C ILE A 15 11.68 -10.52 14.95
N LEU A 16 11.33 -11.74 15.31
CA LEU A 16 12.08 -12.52 16.31
C LEU A 16 13.50 -12.87 15.84
N LYS A 17 13.67 -13.22 14.57
CA LYS A 17 14.98 -13.50 13.97
C LYS A 17 15.91 -12.28 13.98
N LEU A 18 15.35 -11.08 13.85
CA LEU A 18 16.07 -9.81 13.95
C LEU A 18 16.31 -9.35 15.40
N GLY A 19 15.95 -10.17 16.40
CA GLY A 19 16.14 -9.86 17.81
C GLY A 19 15.03 -9.00 18.41
N GLY A 20 13.93 -8.81 17.71
CA GLY A 20 12.75 -8.12 18.24
C GLY A 20 11.96 -8.99 19.20
N GLU A 21 11.22 -8.35 20.09
CA GLU A 21 10.27 -8.99 21.01
C GLU A 21 8.83 -8.71 20.57
N ILE A 22 7.94 -9.68 20.75
CA ILE A 22 6.54 -9.58 20.37
C ILE A 22 5.66 -9.73 21.60
N TYR A 23 4.76 -8.77 21.80
CA TYR A 23 3.77 -8.78 22.87
C TYR A 23 2.36 -8.73 22.28
N HIS A 24 1.51 -9.65 22.69
CA HIS A 24 0.11 -9.72 22.25
C HIS A 24 -0.83 -9.15 23.30
N MET A 25 -1.72 -8.27 22.86
CA MET A 25 -2.82 -7.74 23.66
C MET A 25 -4.15 -8.16 23.05
N PRO A 26 -5.20 -8.35 23.87
CA PRO A 26 -6.51 -8.66 23.35
C PRO A 26 -6.99 -7.61 22.35
N SER A 27 -7.68 -8.06 21.31
CA SER A 27 -8.30 -7.18 20.33
C SER A 27 -9.29 -6.22 20.99
N PHE A 28 -9.32 -4.97 20.52
CA PHE A 28 -10.27 -3.98 20.99
C PHE A 28 -11.70 -4.33 20.53
N ARG A 29 -12.63 -4.41 21.49
CA ARG A 29 -14.04 -4.77 21.27
C ARG A 29 -15.02 -3.68 21.75
N GLY A 30 -14.52 -2.49 22.04
CA GLY A 30 -15.30 -1.38 22.59
C GLY A 30 -15.53 -1.51 24.10
N TYR A 31 -16.19 -2.58 24.55
CA TYR A 31 -16.51 -2.80 25.96
C TYR A 31 -15.28 -3.11 26.84
N ASN A 32 -14.19 -3.57 26.27
CA ASN A 32 -12.97 -3.93 26.99
C ASN A 32 -11.95 -2.78 27.13
N TYR A 33 -12.35 -1.52 26.89
CA TYR A 33 -11.44 -0.38 26.93
C TYR A 33 -10.72 -0.22 28.28
N PHE A 34 -11.44 -0.34 29.40
CA PHE A 34 -10.85 -0.17 30.72
C PHE A 34 -9.89 -1.32 31.10
N ASP A 35 -10.19 -2.56 30.66
CA ASP A 35 -9.29 -3.69 30.84
C ASP A 35 -8.00 -3.51 30.04
N LEU A 36 -8.11 -3.10 28.79
CA LEU A 36 -6.95 -2.78 27.96
C LEU A 36 -6.13 -1.64 28.57
N PHE A 37 -6.77 -0.60 29.07
CA PHE A 37 -6.06 0.52 29.71
C PHE A 37 -5.22 0.06 30.92
N ARG A 38 -5.77 -0.80 31.76
CA ARG A 38 -5.02 -1.38 32.89
C ARG A 38 -3.84 -2.22 32.42
N LYS A 39 -4.06 -3.05 31.37
CA LYS A 39 -2.98 -3.85 30.79
C LYS A 39 -1.88 -2.99 30.20
N PHE A 40 -2.18 -1.87 29.53
CA PHE A 40 -1.17 -0.90 29.07
C PHE A 40 -0.40 -0.32 30.24
N GLN A 41 -1.09 0.06 31.30
CA GLN A 41 -0.46 0.61 32.49
C GLN A 41 0.55 -0.36 33.08
N THR A 42 0.12 -1.59 33.38
CA THR A 42 1.00 -2.65 33.92
C THR A 42 2.16 -2.96 32.96
N PHE A 43 1.90 -2.99 31.66
CA PHE A 43 2.91 -3.27 30.65
C PHE A 43 4.02 -2.22 30.66
N PHE A 44 3.68 -0.93 30.57
CA PHE A 44 4.68 0.14 30.54
C PHE A 44 5.37 0.39 31.88
N GLU A 45 4.74 0.05 33.00
CA GLU A 45 5.38 0.02 34.31
C GLU A 45 6.48 -1.05 34.39
N SER A 46 6.28 -2.21 33.75
CA SER A 46 7.27 -3.31 33.72
C SER A 46 8.27 -3.18 32.56
N HIS A 47 7.97 -2.40 31.54
CA HIS A 47 8.79 -2.21 30.34
C HIS A 47 8.97 -0.72 30.05
N PRO A 48 9.90 -0.04 30.72
CA PRO A 48 10.10 1.41 30.58
C PRO A 48 10.87 1.74 29.29
N TYR A 49 10.20 1.61 28.14
CA TYR A 49 10.78 1.98 26.84
C TYR A 49 10.98 3.49 26.73
N LYS A 50 12.11 3.92 26.18
CA LYS A 50 12.41 5.34 25.96
C LYS A 50 11.56 5.96 24.85
N ILE A 51 11.22 5.18 23.82
CA ILE A 51 10.41 5.62 22.69
C ILE A 51 9.27 4.63 22.48
N VAL A 52 8.07 5.16 22.26
CA VAL A 52 6.90 4.38 21.87
C VAL A 52 6.30 4.97 20.61
N HIS A 53 6.44 4.26 19.49
CA HIS A 53 5.92 4.64 18.19
C HIS A 53 4.62 3.88 17.90
N GLY A 54 3.49 4.57 17.94
CA GLY A 54 2.17 3.99 17.83
C GLY A 54 1.54 4.16 16.45
N HIS A 55 1.08 3.04 15.86
CA HIS A 55 0.47 2.98 14.52
C HIS A 55 -1.07 2.83 14.55
N ILE A 56 -1.67 2.52 15.71
CA ILE A 56 -3.11 2.28 15.85
C ILE A 56 -3.80 3.53 16.39
N GLY A 57 -4.50 4.26 15.50
CA GLY A 57 -5.08 5.56 15.83
C GLY A 57 -6.17 5.54 16.91
N SER A 58 -7.09 4.56 16.90
CA SER A 58 -8.24 4.52 17.82
C SER A 58 -7.86 4.31 19.29
N LEU A 59 -6.79 3.54 19.55
CA LEU A 59 -6.30 3.27 20.90
C LEU A 59 -5.09 4.12 21.29
N SER A 60 -4.54 4.91 20.38
CA SER A 60 -3.34 5.70 20.63
C SER A 60 -3.41 6.59 21.86
N PRO A 61 -4.54 7.24 22.20
CA PRO A 61 -4.59 8.02 23.42
C PRO A 61 -4.40 7.18 24.69
N ALA A 62 -4.83 5.92 24.69
CA ALA A 62 -4.74 5.05 25.86
C ALA A 62 -3.30 4.56 26.11
N TYR A 63 -2.72 3.88 25.10
CA TYR A 63 -1.38 3.29 25.28
C TYR A 63 -0.26 4.36 25.29
N LEU A 64 -0.36 5.42 24.50
CA LEU A 64 0.63 6.51 24.53
C LEU A 64 0.59 7.31 25.84
N TYR A 65 -0.60 7.47 26.42
CA TYR A 65 -0.72 8.07 27.74
C TYR A 65 -0.01 7.23 28.82
N CYS A 66 -0.21 5.90 28.79
CA CYS A 66 0.47 5.00 29.75
C CYS A 66 1.98 4.98 29.52
N ALA A 67 2.43 4.95 28.25
CA ALA A 67 3.85 5.05 27.92
C ALA A 67 4.47 6.35 28.43
N LYS A 68 3.80 7.47 28.20
CA LYS A 68 4.29 8.79 28.61
C LYS A 68 4.34 8.98 30.14
N LYS A 69 3.46 8.32 30.88
CA LYS A 69 3.54 8.28 32.35
C LYS A 69 4.78 7.54 32.86
N ASN A 70 5.43 6.75 32.02
CA ASN A 70 6.68 6.04 32.29
C ASN A 70 7.85 6.64 31.49
N ASP A 71 7.81 7.95 31.28
CA ASP A 71 8.87 8.78 30.68
C ASP A 71 9.24 8.43 29.22
N ALA A 72 8.33 7.75 28.48
CA ALA A 72 8.53 7.48 27.06
C ALA A 72 8.28 8.72 26.19
N PHE A 73 9.13 8.92 25.18
CA PHE A 73 8.84 9.82 24.08
C PHE A 73 7.77 9.21 23.18
N ALA A 74 6.61 9.84 23.13
CA ALA A 74 5.41 9.28 22.51
C ALA A 74 5.25 9.77 21.08
N ILE A 75 5.28 8.84 20.12
CA ILE A 75 5.09 9.10 18.69
C ILE A 75 3.78 8.48 18.24
N VAL A 76 2.99 9.23 17.47
CA VAL A 76 1.79 8.71 16.81
C VAL A 76 1.94 8.79 15.29
N HIS A 77 1.58 7.70 14.59
CA HIS A 77 1.68 7.59 13.14
C HIS A 77 0.32 7.25 12.52
N SER A 78 -0.12 8.08 11.59
CA SER A 78 -1.36 7.88 10.83
C SER A 78 -1.07 7.26 9.46
N HIS A 79 -1.66 6.07 9.21
CA HIS A 79 -1.54 5.36 7.93
C HIS A 79 -2.79 5.48 7.04
N ALA A 80 -3.87 6.04 7.53
CA ALA A 80 -5.15 6.06 6.85
C ALA A 80 -5.74 7.45 6.73
N THR A 81 -6.43 7.70 5.63
CA THR A 81 -7.40 8.78 5.50
C THR A 81 -8.72 8.35 6.12
N ASN A 82 -9.52 9.31 6.58
CA ASN A 82 -10.84 9.04 7.17
C ASN A 82 -11.73 8.20 6.25
N SER A 83 -12.49 7.27 6.85
CA SER A 83 -13.57 6.54 6.18
C SER A 83 -14.58 7.51 5.54
N SER A 84 -15.18 7.08 4.43
CA SER A 84 -16.31 7.79 3.81
C SER A 84 -17.58 7.75 4.67
N ILE A 85 -17.66 6.83 5.63
CA ILE A 85 -18.82 6.63 6.50
C ILE A 85 -18.76 7.63 7.67
N LEU A 86 -19.76 8.52 7.74
CA LEU A 86 -19.80 9.60 8.72
C LEU A 86 -19.74 9.12 10.18
N TRP A 87 -20.44 8.03 10.49
CA TRP A 87 -20.46 7.45 11.83
C TRP A 87 -19.08 6.95 12.27
N GLU A 88 -18.38 6.24 11.40
CA GLU A 88 -17.02 5.76 11.69
C GLU A 88 -16.06 6.92 11.92
N ARG A 89 -16.21 8.00 11.18
CA ARG A 89 -15.41 9.23 11.38
C ARG A 89 -15.67 9.86 12.75
N VAL A 90 -16.93 9.91 13.19
CA VAL A 90 -17.29 10.46 14.51
C VAL A 90 -16.72 9.62 15.63
N VAL A 91 -16.88 8.29 15.56
CA VAL A 91 -16.32 7.36 16.55
C VAL A 91 -14.79 7.45 16.60
N PHE A 92 -14.16 7.44 15.43
CA PHE A 92 -12.70 7.60 15.34
C PHE A 92 -12.25 8.94 15.93
N TRP A 93 -12.94 10.04 15.64
CA TRP A 93 -12.64 11.36 16.18
C TRP A 93 -12.76 11.40 17.71
N ILE A 94 -13.82 10.84 18.28
CA ILE A 94 -14.01 10.76 19.74
C ILE A 94 -12.86 9.98 20.40
N LEU A 95 -12.49 8.83 19.82
CA LEU A 95 -11.46 7.96 20.36
C LEU A 95 -10.03 8.52 20.18
N SER A 96 -9.77 9.20 19.08
CA SER A 96 -8.41 9.69 18.74
C SER A 96 -8.17 11.16 19.11
N HIS A 97 -9.21 11.94 19.41
CA HIS A 97 -9.10 13.40 19.60
C HIS A 97 -8.05 13.84 20.63
N ARG A 98 -7.84 13.04 21.69
CA ARG A 98 -6.89 13.38 22.75
C ARG A 98 -5.43 13.11 22.39
N VAL A 99 -5.16 12.37 21.32
CA VAL A 99 -3.77 11.99 20.96
C VAL A 99 -2.89 13.20 20.69
N THR A 100 -3.49 14.27 20.13
CA THR A 100 -2.76 15.52 19.84
C THR A 100 -2.29 16.30 21.07
N LYS A 101 -2.79 15.93 22.26
CA LYS A 101 -2.35 16.47 23.54
C LYS A 101 -1.41 15.55 24.31
N ILE A 102 -1.23 14.33 23.82
CA ILE A 102 -0.45 13.27 24.48
C ILE A 102 0.87 13.05 23.75
N ALA A 103 0.82 12.90 22.42
CA ALA A 103 1.99 12.61 21.62
C ALA A 103 2.96 13.79 21.56
N ASP A 104 4.25 13.49 21.59
CA ASP A 104 5.34 14.45 21.45
C ASP A 104 5.67 14.72 19.98
N PHE A 105 5.47 13.70 19.12
CA PHE A 105 5.73 13.79 17.69
C PHE A 105 4.66 13.08 16.86
N PHE A 106 4.45 13.58 15.64
CA PHE A 106 3.37 13.16 14.76
C PHE A 106 3.93 12.75 13.40
N PHE A 107 3.72 11.51 13.00
CA PHE A 107 3.95 11.05 11.65
C PHE A 107 2.63 10.77 10.93
N ALA A 108 2.64 10.94 9.61
CA ALA A 108 1.55 10.51 8.74
C ALA A 108 2.11 10.06 7.40
N CYS A 109 1.46 9.08 6.75
CA CYS A 109 1.87 8.60 5.43
C CYS A 109 1.65 9.62 4.30
N SER A 110 0.84 10.67 4.55
CA SER A 110 0.62 11.80 3.65
C SER A 110 0.11 13.02 4.42
N ASP A 111 0.21 14.22 3.82
CA ASP A 111 -0.38 15.43 4.39
C ASP A 111 -1.88 15.28 4.63
N LYS A 112 -2.57 14.58 3.74
CA LYS A 112 -4.01 14.31 3.87
C LYS A 112 -4.30 13.43 5.09
N ALA A 113 -3.56 12.34 5.27
CA ALA A 113 -3.70 11.46 6.44
C ALA A 113 -3.41 12.22 7.75
N GLY A 114 -2.37 13.05 7.77
CA GLY A 114 -2.03 13.91 8.90
C GLY A 114 -3.13 14.92 9.21
N LYS A 115 -3.65 15.60 8.20
CA LYS A 115 -4.75 16.57 8.35
C LYS A 115 -6.04 15.92 8.84
N ASP A 116 -6.36 14.74 8.32
CA ASP A 116 -7.56 14.00 8.68
C ASP A 116 -7.52 13.51 10.12
N MET A 117 -6.36 13.06 10.60
CA MET A 117 -6.20 12.54 11.95
C MET A 117 -5.89 13.62 13.00
N PHE A 118 -4.95 14.52 12.70
CA PHE A 118 -4.42 15.47 13.69
C PHE A 118 -4.97 16.89 13.52
N GLY A 119 -5.56 17.19 12.37
CA GLY A 119 -6.09 18.51 12.04
C GLY A 119 -5.04 19.48 11.48
N LYS A 120 -5.54 20.58 10.90
CA LYS A 120 -4.73 21.57 10.16
C LYS A 120 -3.66 22.29 11.01
N LYS A 121 -3.79 22.30 12.33
CA LYS A 121 -2.83 23.00 13.21
C LYS A 121 -1.57 22.16 13.39
N ILE A 122 -1.71 20.86 13.65
CA ILE A 122 -0.58 19.95 13.92
C ILE A 122 0.31 19.78 12.70
N ILE A 123 -0.27 19.61 11.51
CA ILE A 123 0.52 19.44 10.27
C ILE A 123 1.39 20.65 9.89
N LYS A 124 1.27 21.78 10.62
CA LYS A 124 2.09 22.99 10.43
C LYS A 124 3.14 23.16 11.53
N GLN A 125 3.23 22.25 12.48
CA GLN A 125 4.18 22.31 13.59
C GLN A 125 5.49 21.61 13.24
N GLU A 126 6.56 21.96 13.92
CA GLU A 126 7.89 21.36 13.72
C GLU A 126 7.93 19.88 14.13
N ASN A 127 7.05 19.48 15.04
CA ASN A 127 6.91 18.10 15.49
C ASN A 127 5.95 17.26 14.64
N PHE A 128 5.68 17.67 13.39
CA PHE A 128 4.96 16.89 12.40
C PHE A 128 5.86 16.63 11.18
N LYS A 129 5.86 15.39 10.70
CA LYS A 129 6.56 15.02 9.45
C LYS A 129 5.77 13.98 8.67
N VAL A 130 5.78 14.10 7.36
CA VAL A 130 5.26 13.04 6.47
C VAL A 130 6.32 11.93 6.37
N LEU A 131 5.90 10.72 6.73
CA LEU A 131 6.67 9.50 6.60
C LEU A 131 5.97 8.61 5.57
N LYS A 132 6.47 8.61 4.36
CA LYS A 132 5.83 7.91 3.24
C LYS A 132 5.81 6.40 3.45
N ASN A 133 4.79 5.72 2.91
CA ASN A 133 4.79 4.27 2.82
C ASN A 133 5.79 3.87 1.73
N CYS A 134 6.92 3.34 2.15
CA CYS A 134 8.05 2.99 1.29
C CYS A 134 7.99 1.55 0.81
N ILE A 135 8.71 1.28 -0.26
CA ILE A 135 9.00 -0.05 -0.80
C ILE A 135 10.52 -0.28 -0.80
N ASP A 136 10.97 -1.50 -0.86
CA ASP A 136 12.36 -1.77 -1.24
C ASP A 136 12.49 -1.59 -2.77
N ALA A 137 12.91 -0.39 -3.19
CA ALA A 137 12.94 -0.04 -4.60
C ALA A 137 13.88 -0.97 -5.41
N MET A 138 14.96 -1.45 -4.78
CA MET A 138 15.95 -2.28 -5.45
C MET A 138 15.43 -3.69 -5.78
N GLU A 139 14.52 -4.25 -4.99
CA GLU A 139 13.88 -5.52 -5.31
C GLU A 139 13.08 -5.47 -6.62
N PHE A 140 12.51 -4.31 -6.94
CA PHE A 140 11.73 -4.09 -8.15
C PHE A 140 12.58 -3.74 -9.37
N GLN A 141 13.88 -3.56 -9.21
CA GLN A 141 14.77 -3.18 -10.31
C GLN A 141 14.51 -4.02 -11.56
N TYR A 142 14.33 -3.33 -12.70
CA TYR A 142 14.11 -3.99 -13.98
C TYR A 142 15.40 -4.57 -14.53
N SER A 143 15.33 -5.84 -14.96
CA SER A 143 16.37 -6.52 -15.71
C SER A 143 15.74 -7.25 -16.89
N ILE A 144 16.28 -7.01 -18.09
CA ILE A 144 15.85 -7.70 -19.31
C ILE A 144 16.05 -9.22 -19.19
N GLU A 145 17.14 -9.66 -18.57
CA GLU A 145 17.45 -11.07 -18.36
C GLU A 145 16.42 -11.72 -17.42
N ARG A 146 16.07 -11.03 -16.33
CA ARG A 146 15.03 -11.47 -15.39
C ARG A 146 13.67 -11.53 -16.08
N HIS A 147 13.34 -10.51 -16.86
CA HIS A 147 12.10 -10.44 -17.64
C HIS A 147 11.97 -11.63 -18.61
N GLU A 148 12.97 -11.86 -19.46
CA GLU A 148 12.97 -12.95 -20.44
C GLU A 148 12.90 -14.33 -19.76
N LYS A 149 13.66 -14.53 -18.68
CA LYS A 149 13.62 -15.75 -17.87
C LYS A 149 12.21 -16.02 -17.34
N LEU A 150 11.54 -14.98 -16.78
CA LEU A 150 10.18 -15.10 -16.25
C LEU A 150 9.17 -15.36 -17.38
N LYS A 151 9.27 -14.67 -18.52
CA LYS A 151 8.45 -14.93 -19.70
C LYS A 151 8.51 -16.41 -20.11
N LYS A 152 9.70 -16.97 -20.19
CA LYS A 152 9.91 -18.38 -20.51
C LYS A 152 9.33 -19.31 -19.44
N GLN A 153 9.58 -19.01 -18.15
CA GLN A 153 9.07 -19.80 -17.03
C GLN A 153 7.53 -19.88 -17.01
N PHE A 154 6.84 -18.78 -17.38
CA PHE A 154 5.39 -18.71 -17.41
C PHE A 154 4.78 -19.08 -18.78
N GLY A 155 5.60 -19.44 -19.79
CA GLY A 155 5.13 -19.76 -21.15
C GLY A 155 4.51 -18.56 -21.87
N LEU A 156 5.07 -17.37 -21.66
CA LEU A 156 4.55 -16.09 -22.15
C LEU A 156 5.50 -15.43 -23.18
N GLU A 157 6.41 -16.21 -23.76
CA GLU A 157 7.28 -15.73 -24.83
C GLU A 157 6.47 -15.19 -26.01
N GLY A 158 6.85 -14.03 -26.52
CA GLY A 158 6.14 -13.34 -27.60
C GLY A 158 4.75 -12.77 -27.22
N LYS A 159 4.34 -12.89 -25.97
CA LYS A 159 3.09 -12.27 -25.47
C LYS A 159 3.34 -10.86 -24.94
N LEU A 160 2.38 -9.97 -25.14
CA LEU A 160 2.31 -8.68 -24.48
C LEU A 160 1.52 -8.85 -23.17
N VAL A 161 2.22 -8.82 -22.03
CA VAL A 161 1.66 -9.16 -20.73
C VAL A 161 1.22 -7.92 -19.98
N PHE A 162 -0.10 -7.80 -19.82
CA PHE A 162 -0.74 -6.83 -18.93
C PHE A 162 -0.80 -7.40 -17.54
N GLY A 163 -0.39 -6.62 -16.54
CA GLY A 163 -0.40 -7.02 -15.15
C GLY A 163 -1.31 -6.16 -14.29
N HIS A 164 -1.94 -6.79 -13.31
CA HIS A 164 -2.64 -6.14 -12.21
C HIS A 164 -2.34 -6.87 -10.91
N VAL A 165 -2.00 -6.12 -9.87
CA VAL A 165 -1.76 -6.64 -8.52
C VAL A 165 -2.70 -5.94 -7.55
N GLY A 166 -3.51 -6.72 -6.82
CA GLY A 166 -4.41 -6.16 -5.83
C GLY A 166 -5.48 -7.14 -5.33
N ARG A 167 -6.14 -6.77 -4.23
CA ARG A 167 -7.26 -7.55 -3.68
C ARG A 167 -8.46 -7.51 -4.63
N PHE A 168 -9.15 -8.61 -4.78
CA PHE A 168 -10.37 -8.68 -5.61
C PHE A 168 -11.57 -8.12 -4.84
N THR A 169 -11.64 -6.77 -4.81
CA THR A 169 -12.65 -5.96 -4.14
C THR A 169 -13.28 -4.98 -5.13
N GLU A 170 -14.42 -4.38 -4.78
CA GLU A 170 -15.05 -3.32 -5.58
C GLU A 170 -14.09 -2.14 -5.83
N ALA A 171 -13.30 -1.77 -4.84
CA ALA A 171 -12.36 -0.66 -4.94
C ALA A 171 -11.34 -0.82 -6.08
N LYS A 172 -10.92 -2.05 -6.40
CA LYS A 172 -9.94 -2.35 -7.46
C LYS A 172 -10.54 -2.42 -8.86
N ASN A 173 -11.87 -2.50 -8.97
CA ASN A 173 -12.63 -2.41 -10.23
C ASN A 173 -12.17 -3.38 -11.33
N HIS A 174 -11.97 -4.64 -10.96
CA HIS A 174 -11.55 -5.68 -11.91
C HIS A 174 -12.54 -5.88 -13.07
N LYS A 175 -13.82 -5.57 -12.85
CA LYS A 175 -14.82 -5.65 -13.93
C LYS A 175 -14.45 -4.71 -15.07
N PHE A 176 -14.19 -3.45 -14.77
CA PHE A 176 -13.79 -2.47 -15.79
C PHE A 176 -12.43 -2.82 -16.42
N LEU A 177 -11.48 -3.33 -15.63
CA LEU A 177 -10.21 -3.85 -16.16
C LEU A 177 -10.44 -4.91 -17.21
N LEU A 178 -11.36 -5.86 -16.98
CA LEU A 178 -11.69 -6.91 -17.94
C LEU A 178 -12.41 -6.37 -19.18
N ASP A 179 -13.24 -5.33 -19.05
CA ASP A 179 -13.87 -4.65 -20.18
C ASP A 179 -12.81 -3.96 -21.07
N VAL A 180 -11.85 -3.26 -20.44
CA VAL A 180 -10.70 -2.66 -21.15
C VAL A 180 -9.84 -3.72 -21.82
N PHE A 181 -9.54 -4.82 -21.12
CA PHE A 181 -8.71 -5.90 -21.65
C PHE A 181 -9.37 -6.63 -22.81
N GLU A 182 -10.69 -6.84 -22.79
CA GLU A 182 -11.44 -7.36 -23.92
C GLU A 182 -11.26 -6.49 -25.16
N SER A 183 -11.37 -5.16 -25.01
CA SER A 183 -11.15 -4.20 -26.12
C SER A 183 -9.69 -4.19 -26.62
N ILE A 184 -8.72 -4.46 -25.73
CA ILE A 184 -7.32 -4.67 -26.12
C ILE A 184 -7.20 -5.94 -26.96
N CYS A 185 -7.82 -7.05 -26.55
CA CYS A 185 -7.76 -8.33 -27.26
C CYS A 185 -8.33 -8.28 -28.70
N MET A 186 -9.25 -7.36 -28.97
CA MET A 186 -9.78 -7.13 -30.34
C MET A 186 -8.73 -6.48 -31.26
N ARG A 187 -7.66 -5.91 -30.72
CA ARG A 187 -6.62 -5.14 -31.44
C ARG A 187 -5.22 -5.69 -31.31
N CYS A 188 -5.03 -6.65 -30.38
CA CYS A 188 -3.74 -7.21 -30.03
C CYS A 188 -3.90 -8.70 -29.70
N ASP A 189 -3.65 -9.57 -30.69
CA ASP A 189 -3.90 -11.01 -30.57
C ASP A 189 -2.98 -11.71 -29.56
N ASN A 190 -1.76 -11.18 -29.33
CA ASN A 190 -0.80 -11.72 -28.40
C ASN A 190 -0.91 -11.15 -26.97
N ALA A 191 -1.96 -10.35 -26.69
CA ALA A 191 -2.19 -9.82 -25.35
C ALA A 191 -2.57 -10.91 -24.35
N MET A 192 -1.97 -10.86 -23.16
CA MET A 192 -2.28 -11.70 -22.00
C MET A 192 -2.48 -10.81 -20.77
N LEU A 193 -3.44 -11.14 -19.91
CA LEU A 193 -3.65 -10.46 -18.63
C LEU A 193 -3.32 -11.39 -17.47
N ILE A 194 -2.50 -10.92 -16.57
CA ILE A 194 -2.18 -11.61 -15.32
C ILE A 194 -2.78 -10.83 -14.15
N LEU A 195 -3.56 -11.53 -13.34
CA LEU A 195 -4.19 -11.01 -12.13
C LEU A 195 -3.53 -11.67 -10.91
N VAL A 196 -2.91 -10.84 -10.06
CA VAL A 196 -2.25 -11.27 -8.82
C VAL A 196 -3.04 -10.74 -7.62
N GLY A 197 -3.37 -11.64 -6.69
CA GLY A 197 -4.13 -11.35 -5.49
C GLY A 197 -5.31 -12.31 -5.30
N ARG A 198 -6.10 -12.03 -4.28
CA ARG A 198 -7.37 -12.74 -3.95
C ARG A 198 -8.35 -11.76 -3.32
N GLY A 199 -9.60 -12.16 -3.19
CA GLY A 199 -10.63 -11.37 -2.49
C GLY A 199 -12.03 -11.93 -2.71
N GLU A 200 -13.00 -11.28 -2.10
CA GLU A 200 -14.41 -11.68 -2.09
C GLU A 200 -15.04 -11.74 -3.49
N LEU A 201 -14.52 -10.97 -4.46
CA LEU A 201 -15.04 -10.93 -5.82
C LEU A 201 -14.39 -11.94 -6.77
N GLU A 202 -13.44 -12.75 -6.34
CA GLU A 202 -12.66 -13.63 -7.21
C GLU A 202 -13.55 -14.55 -8.05
N ASN A 203 -14.53 -15.20 -7.44
CA ASN A 203 -15.46 -16.09 -8.16
C ASN A 203 -16.33 -15.32 -9.17
N SER A 204 -16.73 -14.11 -8.85
CA SER A 204 -17.49 -13.23 -9.74
C SER A 204 -16.64 -12.82 -10.96
N ILE A 205 -15.38 -12.46 -10.73
CA ILE A 205 -14.43 -12.07 -11.76
C ILE A 205 -14.13 -13.25 -12.70
N LYS A 206 -13.92 -14.46 -12.17
CA LYS A 206 -13.75 -15.70 -12.98
C LYS A 206 -14.96 -15.98 -13.86
N LYS A 207 -16.18 -15.74 -13.37
CA LYS A 207 -17.40 -15.85 -14.20
C LYS A 207 -17.42 -14.82 -15.33
N ILE A 208 -17.02 -13.58 -15.08
CA ILE A 208 -16.93 -12.54 -16.12
C ILE A 208 -15.93 -12.96 -17.21
N VAL A 209 -14.74 -13.45 -16.83
CA VAL A 209 -13.72 -13.96 -17.76
C VAL A 209 -14.29 -15.07 -18.65
N SER A 210 -15.04 -16.02 -18.07
CA SER A 210 -15.70 -17.10 -18.81
C SER A 210 -16.75 -16.57 -19.78
N ASN A 211 -17.63 -15.68 -19.32
CA ASN A 211 -18.71 -15.09 -20.15
C ASN A 211 -18.15 -14.29 -21.35
N LYS A 212 -17.02 -13.59 -21.14
CA LYS A 212 -16.30 -12.86 -22.19
C LYS A 212 -15.43 -13.74 -23.08
N LYS A 213 -15.38 -15.07 -22.82
CA LYS A 213 -14.52 -16.04 -23.54
C LYS A 213 -13.04 -15.68 -23.51
N LEU A 214 -12.59 -15.08 -22.42
CA LEU A 214 -11.20 -14.67 -22.20
C LEU A 214 -10.35 -15.71 -21.43
N GLY A 215 -10.87 -16.92 -21.21
CA GLY A 215 -10.24 -17.93 -20.37
C GLY A 215 -8.82 -18.34 -20.78
N ASN A 216 -8.48 -18.26 -22.07
CA ASN A 216 -7.13 -18.51 -22.59
C ASN A 216 -6.22 -17.27 -22.63
N LYS A 217 -6.73 -16.10 -22.24
CA LYS A 217 -6.01 -14.82 -22.26
C LYS A 217 -5.89 -14.17 -20.88
N VAL A 218 -6.51 -14.74 -19.84
CA VAL A 218 -6.46 -14.24 -18.46
C VAL A 218 -5.97 -15.34 -17.53
N GLN A 219 -4.91 -15.06 -16.77
CA GLN A 219 -4.37 -15.96 -15.77
C GLN A 219 -4.54 -15.37 -14.36
N PHE A 220 -4.99 -16.20 -13.42
CA PHE A 220 -5.11 -15.87 -12.00
C PHE A 220 -3.97 -16.57 -11.25
N LEU A 221 -3.05 -15.82 -10.68
CA LEU A 221 -1.90 -16.38 -9.98
C LEU A 221 -2.07 -16.46 -8.45
N GLY A 222 -3.25 -16.03 -7.94
CA GLY A 222 -3.48 -15.99 -6.50
C GLY A 222 -2.60 -14.97 -5.78
N VAL A 223 -2.42 -15.17 -4.47
CA VAL A 223 -1.50 -14.35 -3.67
C VAL A 223 -0.07 -14.78 -3.98
N ARG A 224 0.80 -13.79 -4.15
CA ARG A 224 2.23 -13.97 -4.43
C ARG A 224 3.04 -13.20 -3.40
N ASP A 225 4.11 -13.78 -2.91
CA ASP A 225 5.15 -13.17 -2.08
C ASP A 225 6.28 -12.55 -2.92
N ASP A 226 6.41 -12.99 -4.17
CA ASP A 226 7.40 -12.50 -5.14
C ASP A 226 6.84 -11.43 -6.09
N VAL A 227 6.10 -10.45 -5.57
CA VAL A 227 5.54 -9.34 -6.37
C VAL A 227 6.61 -8.63 -7.22
N PRO A 228 7.86 -8.44 -6.76
CA PRO A 228 8.93 -7.92 -7.61
C PRO A 228 9.19 -8.75 -8.88
N ASN A 229 9.07 -10.08 -8.83
CA ASN A 229 9.12 -10.94 -10.01
C ASN A 229 7.92 -10.71 -10.94
N MET A 230 6.74 -10.55 -10.37
CA MET A 230 5.54 -10.27 -11.18
C MET A 230 5.65 -8.92 -11.90
N MET A 231 6.14 -7.88 -11.24
CA MET A 231 6.39 -6.58 -11.88
C MET A 231 7.46 -6.67 -12.98
N ASN A 232 8.46 -7.52 -12.82
CA ASN A 232 9.43 -7.79 -13.89
C ASN A 232 8.84 -8.61 -15.05
N LEU A 233 7.89 -9.54 -14.79
CA LEU A 233 7.21 -10.35 -15.81
C LEU A 233 6.30 -9.51 -16.71
N PHE A 234 5.64 -8.49 -16.17
CA PHE A 234 4.68 -7.65 -16.92
C PHE A 234 5.40 -6.78 -17.95
N ASP A 235 4.70 -6.47 -19.04
CA ASP A 235 5.08 -5.44 -20.01
C ASP A 235 4.33 -4.13 -19.75
N VAL A 236 3.12 -4.24 -19.16
CA VAL A 236 2.20 -3.11 -18.95
C VAL A 236 1.52 -3.29 -17.59
N PHE A 237 1.43 -2.24 -16.82
CA PHE A 237 0.66 -2.22 -15.58
C PHE A 237 -0.65 -1.44 -15.77
N VAL A 238 -1.78 -2.06 -15.43
CA VAL A 238 -3.11 -1.43 -15.53
C VAL A 238 -3.80 -1.42 -14.18
N PHE A 239 -4.23 -0.23 -13.73
CA PHE A 239 -4.74 -0.02 -12.38
C PHE A 239 -6.01 0.83 -12.37
N THR A 240 -7.16 0.15 -12.50
CA THR A 240 -8.49 0.74 -12.71
C THR A 240 -9.25 1.05 -11.42
N SER A 241 -8.56 1.17 -10.29
CA SER A 241 -9.18 1.38 -8.99
C SER A 241 -10.09 2.61 -8.95
N VAL A 242 -11.23 2.50 -8.28
CA VAL A 242 -12.14 3.63 -8.02
C VAL A 242 -11.76 4.40 -6.76
N PHE A 243 -10.99 3.77 -5.88
CA PHE A 243 -10.49 4.38 -4.65
C PHE A 243 -9.20 3.69 -4.18
N GLU A 244 -8.23 4.50 -3.76
CA GLU A 244 -6.98 4.06 -3.13
C GLU A 244 -6.59 4.97 -1.98
N GLY A 245 -5.91 4.40 -0.99
CA GLY A 245 -5.15 5.17 -0.02
C GLY A 245 -4.01 5.92 -0.71
N LEU A 246 -2.87 5.29 -0.88
CA LEU A 246 -1.78 5.80 -1.73
C LEU A 246 -1.72 5.03 -3.06
N GLY A 247 -1.90 3.69 -3.01
CA GLY A 247 -1.73 2.82 -4.17
C GLY A 247 -0.27 2.39 -4.33
N ASN A 248 0.34 1.83 -3.28
CA ASN A 248 1.75 1.42 -3.26
C ASN A 248 2.13 0.55 -4.47
N VAL A 249 1.22 -0.33 -4.91
CA VAL A 249 1.45 -1.16 -6.09
C VAL A 249 1.71 -0.36 -7.37
N CYS A 250 1.21 0.87 -7.45
CA CYS A 250 1.55 1.79 -8.55
C CYS A 250 2.98 2.29 -8.44
N ILE A 251 3.49 2.51 -7.23
CA ILE A 251 4.88 2.89 -6.97
C ILE A 251 5.81 1.71 -7.30
N GLU A 252 5.43 0.49 -6.91
CA GLU A 252 6.14 -0.75 -7.24
C GLU A 252 6.27 -0.95 -8.76
N ALA A 253 5.17 -0.75 -9.50
CA ALA A 253 5.17 -0.85 -10.95
C ALA A 253 6.08 0.20 -11.62
N GLN A 254 6.10 1.42 -11.09
CA GLN A 254 6.99 2.48 -11.54
C GLN A 254 8.47 2.18 -11.24
N ALA A 255 8.78 1.62 -10.05
CA ALA A 255 10.14 1.16 -9.72
C ALA A 255 10.63 0.13 -10.73
N ALA A 256 9.76 -0.81 -11.13
CA ALA A 256 10.05 -1.77 -12.19
C ALA A 256 10.07 -1.17 -13.60
N GLY A 257 9.93 0.14 -13.76
CA GLY A 257 9.96 0.83 -15.06
C GLY A 257 8.79 0.49 -15.98
N LEU A 258 7.68 0.01 -15.46
CA LEU A 258 6.50 -0.33 -16.26
C LEU A 258 5.77 0.92 -16.78
N PRO A 259 5.26 0.89 -18.02
CA PRO A 259 4.26 1.84 -18.44
C PRO A 259 2.98 1.59 -17.62
N CYS A 260 2.57 2.58 -16.83
CA CYS A 260 1.46 2.46 -15.89
C CYS A 260 0.24 3.24 -16.41
N PHE A 261 -0.87 2.53 -16.61
CA PHE A 261 -2.14 3.13 -16.99
C PHE A 261 -3.11 3.02 -15.81
N VAL A 262 -3.36 4.16 -15.17
CA VAL A 262 -4.08 4.19 -13.90
C VAL A 262 -5.33 5.07 -14.00
N SER A 263 -6.31 4.81 -13.15
CA SER A 263 -7.49 5.66 -13.08
C SER A 263 -7.16 7.04 -12.50
N SER A 264 -7.95 8.04 -12.84
CA SER A 264 -7.83 9.39 -12.27
C SER A 264 -8.11 9.45 -10.75
N ALA A 265 -8.63 8.36 -10.16
CA ALA A 265 -8.83 8.23 -8.72
C ALA A 265 -7.53 7.98 -7.93
N ILE A 266 -6.44 7.58 -8.62
CA ILE A 266 -5.13 7.41 -8.00
C ILE A 266 -4.57 8.78 -7.58
N GLN A 267 -4.05 8.84 -6.35
CA GLN A 267 -3.54 10.09 -5.79
C GLN A 267 -2.29 10.58 -6.51
N ASN A 268 -2.10 11.91 -6.57
CA ASN A 268 -0.96 12.52 -7.24
C ASN A 268 0.37 12.08 -6.61
N GLU A 269 0.37 11.84 -5.30
CA GLU A 269 1.54 11.41 -4.54
C GLU A 269 2.09 10.05 -5.00
N ALA A 270 1.23 9.19 -5.57
CA ALA A 270 1.64 7.91 -6.15
C ALA A 270 2.19 8.03 -7.59
N ILE A 271 2.15 9.20 -8.20
CA ILE A 271 2.64 9.45 -9.55
C ILE A 271 4.03 10.06 -9.45
N VAL A 272 5.04 9.23 -9.58
CA VAL A 272 6.45 9.61 -9.37
C VAL A 272 7.17 9.81 -10.70
N SER A 273 6.93 8.89 -11.65
CA SER A 273 7.63 8.87 -12.94
C SER A 273 6.78 9.43 -14.08
N ASN A 274 7.41 9.75 -15.20
CA ASN A 274 6.77 10.30 -16.39
C ASN A 274 6.10 9.23 -17.29
N HIS A 275 6.17 7.96 -16.91
CA HIS A 275 5.55 6.84 -17.63
C HIS A 275 4.27 6.34 -16.93
N VAL A 276 3.58 7.24 -16.25
CA VAL A 276 2.25 7.00 -15.68
C VAL A 276 1.23 7.88 -16.37
N TRP A 277 0.24 7.25 -16.98
CA TRP A 277 -0.88 7.93 -17.63
C TRP A 277 -2.16 7.72 -16.83
N ARG A 278 -2.80 8.83 -16.48
CA ARG A 278 -4.03 8.83 -15.71
C ARG A 278 -5.24 9.03 -16.63
N PHE A 279 -6.15 8.07 -16.62
CA PHE A 279 -7.35 8.11 -17.43
C PHE A 279 -8.62 8.20 -16.57
N PRO A 280 -9.61 9.01 -16.98
CA PRO A 280 -10.91 9.05 -16.32
C PRO A 280 -11.63 7.69 -16.42
N LEU A 281 -12.29 7.28 -15.33
CA LEU A 281 -13.15 6.07 -15.33
C LEU A 281 -14.44 6.26 -16.11
N GLU A 282 -14.81 7.51 -16.41
CA GLU A 282 -15.94 7.89 -17.26
C GLU A 282 -15.68 7.63 -18.74
N TRP A 283 -14.42 7.44 -19.13
CA TRP A 283 -14.10 6.98 -20.47
C TRP A 283 -14.56 5.54 -20.64
N ASP A 284 -15.06 5.22 -21.82
CA ASP A 284 -15.40 3.83 -22.16
C ASP A 284 -14.13 2.97 -22.26
N ASN A 285 -14.33 1.67 -22.22
CA ASN A 285 -13.29 0.65 -22.33
C ASN A 285 -12.51 0.71 -23.64
N GLU A 286 -13.16 1.10 -24.75
CA GLU A 286 -12.48 1.24 -26.05
C GLU A 286 -11.49 2.38 -26.05
N LYS A 287 -11.87 3.54 -25.51
CA LYS A 287 -11.00 4.72 -25.42
C LYS A 287 -9.79 4.42 -24.54
N TRP A 288 -9.99 3.70 -23.42
CA TRP A 288 -8.88 3.22 -22.59
C TRP A 288 -7.95 2.32 -23.40
N ALA A 289 -8.47 1.30 -24.07
CA ALA A 289 -7.69 0.33 -24.84
C ALA A 289 -6.87 0.99 -25.96
N ILE A 290 -7.50 1.87 -26.74
CA ILE A 290 -6.84 2.61 -27.83
C ILE A 290 -5.74 3.51 -27.27
N SER A 291 -6.01 4.22 -26.18
CA SER A 291 -5.02 5.12 -25.54
C SER A 291 -3.83 4.33 -25.02
N ILE A 292 -4.05 3.20 -24.32
CA ILE A 292 -2.99 2.31 -23.86
C ILE A 292 -2.12 1.86 -25.04
N LEU A 293 -2.72 1.26 -26.05
CA LEU A 293 -1.97 0.73 -27.19
C LEU A 293 -1.20 1.80 -27.96
N ASN A 294 -1.73 3.02 -28.05
CA ASN A 294 -1.03 4.13 -28.69
C ASN A 294 0.20 4.58 -27.90
N HIS A 295 0.13 4.66 -26.58
CA HIS A 295 1.29 5.01 -25.76
C HIS A 295 2.38 3.93 -25.80
N LEU A 296 1.98 2.66 -25.89
CA LEU A 296 2.94 1.55 -25.97
C LEU A 296 3.76 1.52 -27.26
N LYS A 297 3.28 2.08 -28.36
CA LYS A 297 4.00 2.09 -29.66
C LYS A 297 5.40 2.70 -29.59
N HIS A 298 5.60 3.67 -28.72
CA HIS A 298 6.85 4.46 -28.61
C HIS A 298 7.50 4.31 -27.23
N PHE A 299 6.95 3.45 -26.37
CA PHE A 299 7.48 3.27 -25.04
C PHE A 299 8.66 2.30 -25.05
N VAL A 300 9.74 2.73 -24.43
CA VAL A 300 10.93 1.90 -24.17
C VAL A 300 11.09 1.79 -22.67
N ARG A 301 10.95 0.57 -22.15
CA ARG A 301 11.09 0.30 -20.71
C ARG A 301 12.53 0.56 -20.25
N LYS A 302 12.66 1.28 -19.16
CA LYS A 302 13.89 1.53 -18.44
C LYS A 302 13.66 1.25 -16.96
N ASP A 303 14.73 1.01 -16.23
CA ASP A 303 14.68 0.91 -14.79
C ASP A 303 14.16 2.22 -14.17
N GLY A 304 13.22 2.12 -13.24
CA GLY A 304 12.58 3.26 -12.58
C GLY A 304 12.98 3.42 -11.11
N THR A 305 13.87 2.58 -10.59
CA THR A 305 14.22 2.56 -9.16
C THR A 305 14.74 3.90 -8.66
N GLN A 306 15.58 4.58 -9.46
CA GLN A 306 16.16 5.86 -9.05
C GLN A 306 15.10 6.97 -8.89
N ASP A 307 14.05 6.98 -9.71
CA ASP A 307 12.96 7.95 -9.60
C ASP A 307 12.22 7.75 -8.26
N ILE A 308 11.99 6.50 -7.87
CA ILE A 308 11.34 6.14 -6.61
C ILE A 308 12.19 6.52 -5.39
N ILE A 309 13.50 6.23 -5.45
CA ILE A 309 14.47 6.61 -4.43
C ILE A 309 14.50 8.13 -4.25
N ASN A 310 14.65 8.87 -5.35
CA ASN A 310 14.69 10.34 -5.35
C ASN A 310 13.39 10.97 -4.84
N ALA A 311 12.27 10.32 -5.07
CA ALA A 311 10.97 10.74 -4.55
C ALA A 311 10.77 10.39 -3.07
N GLY A 312 11.71 9.71 -2.42
CA GLY A 312 11.65 9.36 -1.00
C GLY A 312 10.67 8.23 -0.67
N TYR A 313 10.52 7.26 -1.58
CA TYR A 313 9.70 6.06 -1.38
C TYR A 313 10.55 4.80 -1.17
N ASP A 314 11.85 4.95 -0.93
CA ASP A 314 12.74 3.83 -0.64
C ASP A 314 12.80 3.51 0.85
N SER A 315 12.63 2.22 1.19
CA SER A 315 12.58 1.74 2.56
C SER A 315 13.91 1.88 3.29
N SER A 316 15.04 1.72 2.59
CA SER A 316 16.36 1.85 3.20
C SER A 316 16.64 3.28 3.64
N GLN A 317 16.31 4.27 2.82
CA GLN A 317 16.42 5.69 3.19
C GLN A 317 15.49 6.05 4.35
N MET A 318 14.28 5.49 4.34
CA MET A 318 13.30 5.74 5.39
C MET A 318 13.72 5.10 6.73
N ALA A 319 14.27 3.89 6.69
CA ALA A 319 14.80 3.22 7.88
C ALA A 319 15.93 4.05 8.52
N HIS A 320 16.87 4.54 7.71
CA HIS A 320 17.96 5.39 8.19
C HIS A 320 17.45 6.71 8.82
N LEU A 321 16.48 7.35 8.17
CA LEU A 321 15.83 8.55 8.73
C LEU A 321 15.17 8.28 10.09
N LEU A 322 14.49 7.13 10.23
CA LEU A 322 13.85 6.75 11.49
C LEU A 322 14.88 6.39 12.56
N GLU A 323 15.97 5.72 12.20
CA GLU A 323 17.07 5.41 13.11
C GLU A 323 17.69 6.69 13.67
N GLU A 324 18.08 7.64 12.82
CA GLU A 324 18.59 8.95 13.23
C GLU A 324 17.59 9.69 14.13
N PHE A 325 16.31 9.67 13.73
CA PHE A 325 15.25 10.29 14.51
C PHE A 325 15.14 9.67 15.91
N TYR A 326 15.11 8.34 16.02
CA TYR A 326 15.04 7.69 17.33
C TYR A 326 16.29 7.96 18.17
N CYS A 327 17.49 7.85 17.59
CA CYS A 327 18.74 8.12 18.31
C CYS A 327 18.85 9.56 18.86
N SER A 328 18.19 10.52 18.19
CA SER A 328 18.18 11.92 18.65
C SER A 328 17.20 12.20 19.80
N HIS A 329 16.34 11.22 20.16
CA HIS A 329 15.29 11.37 21.18
C HIS A 329 15.42 10.37 22.36
N VAL A 330 16.58 9.68 22.50
CA VAL A 330 16.86 8.72 23.59
C VAL A 330 17.74 9.33 24.67
#